data_578dcdc69b011779af1f228ab597dce5
#
_entry.id   578dcdc69b011779af1f228ab597dce5
#
_cell.length_a   1.000
_cell.length_b   1.000
_cell.length_c   1.000
_cell.angle_alpha   90.00
_cell.angle_beta   90.00
_cell.angle_gamma   90.00
#
_symmetry.space_group_name_H-M   'P 1'
#
loop_
_entity.id
_entity.type
_entity.pdbx_description
1 polymer ?
#
loop_
_entity_poly.entity_id
_entity_poly.type
_entity_poly.pdbx_seq_one_letter_code
_entity_poly.pdbx_strand_id
1 'polypeptide(L)'
;AADIRDALRRDATWFQRLRKADAAVKEFVLHLVKPKPEERFTNCVPLIPLKVAAGNFGEPQTVGDGEWDYDWVEINTHRHLRKGMFVAQVVGKSMEPMIPDGAYCLFCSQVEGTRQSRTVVVLLRDTTDPETGQRFTVKRYESEKAVSADGTWRHIKVLLKPVNKDFNPIELTCEDEGSVEVVAEMLEVLG
;
A
#
# COMPACT_ATOMS: atom_id res chain seq x y z
N ALA A 1 -13.31 -49.36 9.77
CA ALA A 1 -13.38 -49.10 8.30
C ALA A 1 -14.24 -47.87 7.93
N ALA A 2 -15.14 -47.40 8.84
CA ALA A 2 -15.97 -46.20 8.61
C ALA A 2 -15.20 -44.87 8.80
N ASP A 3 -14.19 -44.89 9.65
CA ASP A 3 -13.48 -43.66 10.09
C ASP A 3 -12.54 -43.03 9.03
N ILE A 4 -11.93 -43.89 8.21
CA ILE A 4 -11.00 -43.43 7.14
C ILE A 4 -11.77 -42.78 5.98
N ARG A 5 -12.97 -43.26 5.65
CA ARG A 5 -13.79 -42.69 4.57
C ARG A 5 -14.38 -41.34 4.95
N ASP A 6 -14.69 -41.14 6.22
CA ASP A 6 -15.19 -39.84 6.73
C ASP A 6 -14.06 -38.78 6.86
N ALA A 7 -12.85 -39.24 7.18
CA ALA A 7 -11.67 -38.35 7.13
C ALA A 7 -11.38 -37.88 5.70
N LEU A 8 -11.35 -38.78 4.73
CA LEU A 8 -11.13 -38.47 3.31
C LEU A 8 -12.23 -37.57 2.71
N ARG A 9 -13.49 -37.70 3.17
CA ARG A 9 -14.57 -36.81 2.75
C ARG A 9 -14.41 -35.40 3.32
N ARG A 10 -13.94 -35.25 4.55
CA ARG A 10 -13.64 -33.95 5.16
C ARG A 10 -12.49 -33.24 4.46
N ASP A 11 -11.44 -33.99 4.10
CA ASP A 11 -10.32 -33.46 3.34
C ASP A 11 -10.74 -33.01 1.93
N ALA A 12 -11.59 -33.76 1.24
CA ALA A 12 -12.08 -33.37 -0.10
C ALA A 12 -12.92 -32.12 -0.07
N THR A 13 -13.75 -31.93 0.96
CA THR A 13 -14.54 -30.67 1.12
C THR A 13 -13.67 -29.48 1.52
N TRP A 14 -12.59 -29.70 2.28
CA TRP A 14 -11.62 -28.67 2.61
C TRP A 14 -10.82 -28.23 1.39
N PHE A 15 -10.33 -29.17 0.56
CA PHE A 15 -9.69 -28.88 -0.72
C PHE A 15 -10.63 -28.16 -1.71
N GLN A 16 -11.93 -28.49 -1.73
CA GLN A 16 -12.89 -27.77 -2.55
C GLN A 16 -13.15 -26.34 -2.05
N ARG A 17 -13.10 -26.11 -0.73
CA ARG A 17 -13.18 -24.76 -0.14
C ARG A 17 -11.94 -23.94 -0.42
N LEU A 18 -10.73 -24.55 -0.36
CA LEU A 18 -9.49 -23.90 -0.76
C LEU A 18 -9.52 -23.51 -2.24
N ARG A 19 -9.90 -24.44 -3.14
CA ARG A 19 -10.03 -24.12 -4.57
C ARG A 19 -11.08 -23.04 -4.86
N LYS A 20 -12.16 -22.93 -4.07
CA LYS A 20 -13.12 -21.83 -4.16
C LYS A 20 -12.57 -20.52 -3.62
N ALA A 21 -11.72 -20.55 -2.60
CA ALA A 21 -11.02 -19.39 -2.09
C ALA A 21 -9.97 -18.90 -3.09
N ASP A 22 -9.20 -19.82 -3.70
CA ASP A 22 -8.23 -19.48 -4.78
C ASP A 22 -8.92 -18.99 -6.06
N ALA A 23 -10.14 -19.51 -6.36
CA ALA A 23 -10.92 -19.04 -7.51
C ALA A 23 -11.59 -17.67 -7.29
N ALA A 24 -11.55 -17.14 -6.07
CA ALA A 24 -12.10 -15.83 -5.73
C ALA A 24 -11.06 -14.70 -5.81
N VAL A 25 -9.78 -15.00 -5.98
CA VAL A 25 -8.78 -14.00 -6.38
C VAL A 25 -9.00 -13.75 -7.88
N LYS A 26 -9.88 -12.80 -8.21
CA LYS A 26 -9.89 -12.23 -9.55
C LYS A 26 -8.51 -11.65 -9.78
N GLU A 27 -7.75 -12.30 -10.65
CA GLU A 27 -6.47 -11.77 -11.09
C GLU A 27 -6.73 -10.39 -11.71
N PHE A 28 -6.23 -9.34 -11.06
CA PHE A 28 -6.38 -7.99 -11.59
C PHE A 28 -5.61 -7.89 -12.89
N VAL A 29 -6.33 -7.80 -13.99
CA VAL A 29 -5.75 -7.62 -15.32
C VAL A 29 -5.53 -6.13 -15.53
N LEU A 30 -4.27 -5.72 -15.66
CA LEU A 30 -3.90 -4.35 -16.02
C LEU A 30 -4.41 -4.02 -17.43
N HIS A 31 -5.38 -3.13 -17.52
CA HIS A 31 -5.82 -2.54 -18.78
C HIS A 31 -5.07 -1.24 -19.04
N LEU A 32 -3.96 -1.34 -19.79
CA LEU A 32 -3.19 -0.17 -20.18
C LEU A 32 -3.96 0.63 -21.24
N VAL A 33 -4.04 1.94 -21.04
CA VAL A 33 -4.75 2.88 -21.92
C VAL A 33 -3.85 4.07 -22.26
N LYS A 34 -4.17 4.76 -23.36
CA LYS A 34 -3.55 6.02 -23.76
C LYS A 34 -4.62 7.13 -23.72
N PRO A 35 -4.93 7.66 -22.51
CA PRO A 35 -6.00 8.62 -22.37
C PRO A 35 -5.61 9.98 -22.95
N LYS A 36 -6.58 10.65 -23.55
CA LYS A 36 -6.46 12.06 -23.85
C LYS A 36 -6.39 12.87 -22.54
N PRO A 37 -5.84 14.08 -22.55
CA PRO A 37 -5.73 14.89 -21.34
C PRO A 37 -7.04 15.05 -20.55
N GLU A 38 -8.18 15.18 -21.24
CA GLU A 38 -9.52 15.32 -20.68
C GLU A 38 -10.08 14.03 -20.06
N GLU A 39 -9.54 12.87 -20.45
CA GLU A 39 -9.95 11.54 -19.96
C GLU A 39 -9.17 11.12 -18.71
N ARG A 40 -8.04 11.78 -18.46
CA ARG A 40 -7.17 11.51 -17.31
C ARG A 40 -7.93 11.75 -16.01
N PHE A 41 -7.76 10.84 -15.06
CA PHE A 41 -8.45 10.85 -13.76
C PHE A 41 -9.98 10.81 -13.83
N THR A 42 -10.55 10.35 -14.95
CA THR A 42 -11.99 10.05 -15.05
C THR A 42 -12.25 8.58 -14.73
N ASN A 43 -11.60 7.66 -15.46
CA ASN A 43 -11.65 6.23 -15.23
C ASN A 43 -10.25 5.57 -15.23
N CYS A 44 -9.20 6.35 -15.40
CA CYS A 44 -7.83 5.89 -15.44
C CYS A 44 -6.91 6.77 -14.59
N VAL A 45 -5.83 6.17 -14.11
CA VAL A 45 -4.78 6.82 -13.32
C VAL A 45 -3.41 6.34 -13.83
N PRO A 46 -2.32 7.08 -13.56
CA PRO A 46 -1.00 6.63 -13.96
C PRO A 46 -0.57 5.39 -13.16
N LEU A 47 0.14 4.49 -13.84
CA LEU A 47 0.84 3.36 -13.25
C LEU A 47 2.25 3.80 -12.88
N ILE A 48 2.53 3.90 -11.59
CA ILE A 48 3.80 4.43 -11.09
C ILE A 48 4.44 3.40 -10.17
N PRO A 49 5.67 2.89 -10.46
CA PRO A 49 6.38 2.03 -9.52
C PRO A 49 6.57 2.72 -8.16
N LEU A 50 6.36 2.00 -7.05
CA LEU A 50 6.51 2.57 -5.69
C LEU A 50 7.88 3.21 -5.47
N LYS A 51 8.95 2.66 -6.07
CA LYS A 51 10.28 3.24 -6.03
C LYS A 51 10.33 4.66 -6.61
N VAL A 52 9.63 4.88 -7.70
CA VAL A 52 9.56 6.19 -8.38
C VAL A 52 8.69 7.13 -7.56
N ALA A 53 7.55 6.65 -7.08
CA ALA A 53 6.67 7.41 -6.20
C ALA A 53 7.42 7.89 -4.94
N ALA A 54 8.16 7.00 -4.27
CA ALA A 54 8.92 7.32 -3.08
C ALA A 54 10.10 8.29 -3.35
N GLY A 55 10.70 8.26 -4.53
CA GLY A 55 11.81 9.15 -4.89
C GLY A 55 11.37 10.55 -5.35
N ASN A 56 10.20 10.66 -5.97
CA ASN A 56 9.74 11.91 -6.58
C ASN A 56 8.87 12.77 -5.65
N PHE A 57 8.24 12.18 -4.63
CA PHE A 57 7.35 12.92 -3.72
C PHE A 57 8.08 13.65 -2.58
N GLY A 58 9.40 13.50 -2.45
CA GLY A 58 10.23 14.30 -1.52
C GLY A 58 10.39 15.77 -1.94
N GLU A 59 10.01 16.12 -3.17
CA GLU A 59 9.82 17.49 -3.66
C GLU A 59 8.33 17.67 -3.95
N PRO A 60 7.73 18.85 -3.74
CA PRO A 60 6.30 19.08 -3.99
C PRO A 60 5.98 19.15 -5.48
N GLN A 61 6.36 18.11 -6.22
CA GLN A 61 5.97 17.93 -7.61
C GLN A 61 4.69 17.12 -7.64
N THR A 62 3.61 17.77 -7.96
CA THR A 62 2.30 17.16 -8.19
C THR A 62 2.40 16.07 -9.26
N VAL A 63 2.04 14.84 -8.91
CA VAL A 63 1.83 13.77 -9.90
C VAL A 63 0.82 14.29 -10.93
N GLY A 64 1.28 14.51 -12.14
CA GLY A 64 0.43 14.97 -13.25
C GLY A 64 0.80 16.28 -13.91
N ASP A 65 1.71 17.09 -13.37
CA ASP A 65 2.10 18.38 -13.97
C ASP A 65 3.44 18.34 -14.73
N GLY A 66 4.18 17.21 -14.72
CA GLY A 66 5.37 16.99 -15.53
C GLY A 66 5.09 16.09 -16.74
N GLU A 67 5.84 16.28 -17.82
CA GLU A 67 5.86 15.42 -19.02
C GLU A 67 6.49 14.03 -18.72
N TRP A 68 6.02 13.36 -17.65
CA TRP A 68 6.43 11.98 -17.41
C TRP A 68 5.54 11.09 -18.26
N ASP A 69 6.16 10.35 -19.17
CA ASP A 69 5.50 9.35 -20.03
C ASP A 69 5.19 8.09 -19.22
N TYR A 70 4.25 8.22 -18.26
CA TYR A 70 3.77 7.07 -17.51
C TYR A 70 2.73 6.30 -18.31
N ASP A 71 2.76 4.99 -18.19
CA ASP A 71 1.63 4.17 -18.59
C ASP A 71 0.40 4.54 -17.75
N TRP A 72 -0.76 4.54 -18.37
CA TRP A 72 -2.03 4.75 -17.71
C TRP A 72 -2.81 3.46 -17.63
N VAL A 73 -3.50 3.25 -16.54
CA VAL A 73 -4.30 2.05 -16.31
C VAL A 73 -5.74 2.44 -16.03
N GLU A 74 -6.67 1.77 -16.74
CA GLU A 74 -8.08 1.86 -16.44
C GLU A 74 -8.40 1.04 -15.22
N ILE A 75 -9.14 1.61 -14.27
CA ILE A 75 -9.53 0.94 -13.03
C ILE A 75 -11.04 1.05 -12.82
N ASN A 76 -11.62 -0.02 -12.28
CA ASN A 76 -13.01 -0.04 -11.84
C ASN A 76 -13.06 0.18 -10.33
N THR A 77 -13.39 1.38 -9.92
CA THR A 77 -13.50 1.78 -8.52
C THR A 77 -14.74 2.65 -8.30
N HIS A 78 -15.28 2.60 -7.10
CA HIS A 78 -16.36 3.52 -6.69
C HIS A 78 -15.84 4.89 -6.23
N ARG A 79 -14.53 5.08 -6.21
CA ARG A 79 -13.91 6.33 -5.78
C ARG A 79 -13.90 7.35 -6.91
N HIS A 80 -14.09 8.61 -6.54
CA HIS A 80 -13.85 9.70 -7.47
C HIS A 80 -12.34 9.89 -7.67
N LEU A 81 -11.87 9.66 -8.90
CA LEU A 81 -10.46 9.79 -9.25
C LEU A 81 -10.06 11.27 -9.33
N ARG A 82 -8.85 11.57 -8.88
CA ARG A 82 -8.30 12.93 -8.89
C ARG A 82 -6.78 12.92 -9.06
N LYS A 83 -6.23 14.07 -9.42
CA LYS A 83 -4.77 14.26 -9.47
C LYS A 83 -4.13 13.83 -8.14
N GLY A 84 -2.94 13.25 -8.21
CA GLY A 84 -2.26 12.67 -7.07
C GLY A 84 -2.60 11.20 -6.81
N MET A 85 -3.63 10.65 -7.46
CA MET A 85 -3.91 9.21 -7.41
C MET A 85 -3.11 8.47 -8.47
N PHE A 86 -2.64 7.28 -8.11
CA PHE A 86 -1.87 6.40 -8.99
C PHE A 86 -2.04 4.94 -8.57
N VAL A 87 -1.76 4.03 -9.49
CA VAL A 87 -1.67 2.60 -9.23
C VAL A 87 -0.22 2.20 -9.11
N ALA A 88 0.08 1.35 -8.14
CA ALA A 88 1.37 0.71 -8.00
C ALA A 88 1.23 -0.74 -7.55
N GLN A 89 2.21 -1.57 -7.91
CA GLN A 89 2.33 -2.93 -7.42
C GLN A 89 3.01 -2.94 -6.06
N VAL A 90 2.45 -3.66 -5.11
CA VAL A 90 3.03 -3.90 -3.78
C VAL A 90 3.68 -5.27 -3.79
N VAL A 91 4.97 -5.32 -3.47
CA VAL A 91 5.75 -6.55 -3.38
C VAL A 91 6.14 -6.78 -1.92
N GLY A 92 6.01 -8.02 -1.48
CA GLY A 92 6.31 -8.46 -0.11
C GLY A 92 5.07 -8.98 0.62
N LYS A 93 5.31 -9.75 1.65
CA LYS A 93 4.27 -10.50 2.40
C LYS A 93 3.89 -9.85 3.71
N SER A 94 4.57 -8.79 4.13
CA SER A 94 4.35 -8.15 5.42
C SER A 94 2.95 -7.55 5.60
N MET A 95 2.25 -7.29 4.49
CA MET A 95 0.88 -6.76 4.51
C MET A 95 -0.20 -7.82 4.24
N GLU A 96 0.17 -9.08 4.05
CA GLU A 96 -0.80 -10.18 3.94
C GLU A 96 -1.58 -10.40 5.25
N PRO A 97 -2.84 -10.85 5.18
CA PRO A 97 -3.64 -11.13 3.98
C PRO A 97 -4.32 -9.90 3.38
N MET A 98 -4.16 -8.70 3.96
CA MET A 98 -4.85 -7.49 3.52
C MET A 98 -4.41 -7.04 2.12
N ILE A 99 -3.11 -7.11 1.84
CA ILE A 99 -2.52 -6.86 0.53
C ILE A 99 -1.73 -8.11 0.15
N PRO A 100 -2.20 -8.91 -0.80
CA PRO A 100 -1.46 -10.06 -1.33
C PRO A 100 -0.12 -9.62 -1.95
N ASP A 101 0.91 -10.46 -1.88
CA ASP A 101 2.18 -10.21 -2.55
C ASP A 101 1.96 -10.05 -4.07
N GLY A 102 2.50 -8.98 -4.64
CA GLY A 102 2.35 -8.65 -6.05
C GLY A 102 1.04 -7.96 -6.42
N ALA A 103 0.15 -7.68 -5.46
CA ALA A 103 -1.12 -7.02 -5.74
C ALA A 103 -0.93 -5.58 -6.22
N TYR A 104 -1.81 -5.14 -7.12
CA TYR A 104 -1.93 -3.74 -7.51
C TYR A 104 -2.86 -3.00 -6.57
N CYS A 105 -2.43 -1.81 -6.15
CA CYS A 105 -3.20 -0.98 -5.24
C CYS A 105 -3.33 0.44 -5.78
N LEU A 106 -4.45 1.08 -5.46
CA LEU A 106 -4.68 2.50 -5.70
C LEU A 106 -4.14 3.29 -4.52
N PHE A 107 -3.30 4.28 -4.80
CA PHE A 107 -2.70 5.19 -3.84
C PHE A 107 -3.09 6.64 -4.11
N CYS A 108 -2.92 7.49 -3.10
CA CYS A 108 -3.03 8.94 -3.21
C CYS A 108 -1.82 9.60 -2.53
N SER A 109 -1.07 10.43 -3.27
CA SER A 109 0.08 11.17 -2.75
C SER A 109 -0.32 12.34 -1.84
N GLN A 110 -1.57 12.82 -1.97
CA GLN A 110 -2.11 13.88 -1.12
C GLN A 110 -2.73 13.25 0.13
N VAL A 111 -1.90 13.09 1.17
CA VAL A 111 -2.35 12.51 2.45
C VAL A 111 -2.88 13.63 3.33
N GLU A 112 -4.21 13.72 3.41
CA GLU A 112 -4.91 14.73 4.20
C GLU A 112 -5.33 14.19 5.57
N GLY A 113 -5.25 15.02 6.60
CA GLY A 113 -5.72 14.71 7.95
C GLY A 113 -4.81 13.75 8.72
N THR A 114 -5.40 12.98 9.64
CA THR A 114 -4.63 12.04 10.46
C THR A 114 -4.18 10.81 9.69
N ARG A 115 -2.94 10.41 9.91
CA ARG A 115 -2.36 9.18 9.34
C ARG A 115 -2.58 7.95 10.22
N GLN A 116 -3.12 8.15 11.41
CA GLN A 116 -3.31 7.10 12.41
C GLN A 116 -4.14 5.94 11.85
N SER A 117 -3.63 4.71 11.99
CA SER A 117 -4.21 3.46 11.52
C SER A 117 -4.41 3.35 10.00
N ARG A 118 -3.84 4.26 9.21
CA ARG A 118 -3.88 4.18 7.74
C ARG A 118 -2.75 3.31 7.21
N THR A 119 -2.99 2.68 6.07
CA THR A 119 -1.95 2.00 5.31
C THR A 119 -1.29 3.02 4.38
N VAL A 120 0.00 3.20 4.54
CA VAL A 120 0.76 4.26 3.86
C VAL A 120 2.01 3.71 3.18
N VAL A 121 2.45 4.40 2.13
CA VAL A 121 3.79 4.27 1.59
C VAL A 121 4.69 5.22 2.36
N VAL A 122 5.79 4.70 2.84
CA VAL A 122 6.76 5.44 3.65
C VAL A 122 8.13 5.36 2.99
N LEU A 123 8.80 6.49 2.86
CA LEU A 123 10.21 6.58 2.53
C LEU A 123 11.03 6.53 3.82
N LEU A 124 11.98 5.61 3.88
CA LEU A 124 12.94 5.46 4.97
C LEU A 124 14.26 6.10 4.53
N ARG A 125 14.70 7.18 5.18
CA ARG A 125 15.90 7.93 4.76
C ARG A 125 17.19 7.27 5.24
N ASP A 126 17.20 6.79 6.48
CA ASP A 126 18.40 6.31 7.18
C ASP A 126 18.43 4.79 7.36
N THR A 127 17.36 4.10 7.00
CA THR A 127 17.24 2.64 7.12
C THR A 127 16.57 2.05 5.88
N THR A 128 16.42 0.73 5.87
CA THR A 128 15.72 -0.01 4.82
C THR A 128 14.68 -0.95 5.42
N ASP A 129 13.69 -1.30 4.63
CA ASP A 129 12.72 -2.32 4.99
C ASP A 129 13.42 -3.68 5.15
N PRO A 130 13.30 -4.35 6.30
CA PRO A 130 14.00 -5.62 6.56
C PRO A 130 13.60 -6.76 5.61
N GLU A 131 12.39 -6.71 5.04
CA GLU A 131 11.88 -7.74 4.13
C GLU A 131 12.44 -7.56 2.73
N THR A 132 12.36 -6.33 2.21
CA THR A 132 12.66 -6.05 0.80
C THR A 132 14.05 -5.44 0.58
N GLY A 133 14.71 -4.96 1.64
CA GLY A 133 15.96 -4.20 1.57
C GLY A 133 15.82 -2.84 0.89
N GLN A 134 14.60 -2.38 0.62
CA GLN A 134 14.35 -1.13 -0.07
C GLN A 134 14.18 0.03 0.91
N ARG A 135 14.41 1.26 0.43
CA ARG A 135 14.24 2.48 1.23
C ARG A 135 12.79 2.97 1.30
N PHE A 136 11.85 2.22 0.76
CA PHE A 136 10.42 2.49 0.87
C PHE A 136 9.68 1.22 1.27
N THR A 137 8.56 1.40 1.95
CA THR A 137 7.74 0.28 2.41
C THR A 137 6.27 0.68 2.50
N VAL A 138 5.38 -0.33 2.44
CA VAL A 138 3.95 -0.18 2.71
C VAL A 138 3.67 -0.79 4.07
N LYS A 139 3.18 0.02 5.00
CA LYS A 139 2.87 -0.42 6.37
C LYS A 139 1.65 0.32 6.91
N ARG A 140 1.08 -0.20 7.98
CA ARG A 140 0.09 0.51 8.77
C ARG A 140 0.80 1.51 9.69
N TYR A 141 0.43 2.77 9.59
CA TYR A 141 1.02 3.85 10.35
C TYR A 141 0.33 3.99 11.71
N GLU A 142 1.09 3.97 12.79
CA GLU A 142 0.65 4.36 14.12
C GLU A 142 1.69 5.32 14.72
N SER A 143 1.22 6.29 15.48
CA SER A 143 2.12 7.21 16.19
C SER A 143 1.60 7.52 17.57
N GLU A 144 2.52 7.62 18.50
CA GLU A 144 2.29 8.15 19.84
C GLU A 144 2.78 9.59 19.89
N LYS A 145 1.97 10.45 20.50
CA LYS A 145 2.27 11.87 20.67
C LYS A 145 2.31 12.21 22.14
N ALA A 146 3.25 13.04 22.54
CA ALA A 146 3.26 13.67 23.86
C ALA A 146 3.15 15.19 23.72
N VAL A 147 2.57 15.81 24.75
CA VAL A 147 2.57 17.26 24.89
C VAL A 147 3.83 17.67 25.61
N SER A 148 4.64 18.53 25.00
CA SER A 148 5.80 19.14 25.64
C SER A 148 5.36 20.16 26.70
N ALA A 149 6.26 20.56 27.60
CA ALA A 149 5.98 21.53 28.67
C ALA A 149 5.53 22.92 28.15
N ASP A 150 5.86 23.23 26.90
CA ASP A 150 5.44 24.45 26.18
C ASP A 150 4.07 24.33 25.46
N GLY A 151 3.37 23.20 25.63
CA GLY A 151 2.07 22.93 25.01
C GLY A 151 2.15 22.45 23.56
N THR A 152 3.35 22.26 22.99
CA THR A 152 3.53 21.75 21.63
C THR A 152 3.40 20.23 21.61
N TRP A 153 2.80 19.69 20.52
CA TRP A 153 2.71 18.26 20.31
C TRP A 153 3.96 17.75 19.57
N ARG A 154 4.58 16.72 20.11
CA ARG A 154 5.68 16.01 19.44
C ARG A 154 5.35 14.54 19.28
N HIS A 155 5.77 13.96 18.15
CA HIS A 155 5.76 12.52 17.99
C HIS A 155 6.91 11.95 18.85
N ILE A 156 6.57 11.09 19.80
CA ILE A 156 7.58 10.38 20.61
C ILE A 156 7.95 9.05 20.00
N LYS A 157 7.04 8.46 19.25
CA LYS A 157 7.23 7.17 18.60
C LYS A 157 6.37 7.07 17.36
N VAL A 158 6.93 6.54 16.28
CA VAL A 158 6.22 6.11 15.09
C VAL A 158 6.41 4.61 14.94
N LEU A 159 5.32 3.89 14.72
CA LEU A 159 5.28 2.47 14.48
C LEU A 159 4.75 2.22 13.08
N LEU A 160 5.56 1.57 12.25
CA LEU A 160 5.17 1.09 10.94
C LEU A 160 4.87 -0.41 11.08
N LYS A 161 3.59 -0.73 11.25
CA LYS A 161 3.14 -2.08 11.58
C LYS A 161 2.85 -2.90 10.33
N PRO A 162 3.40 -4.11 10.22
CA PRO A 162 2.92 -5.10 9.26
C PRO A 162 1.52 -5.59 9.67
N VAL A 163 0.76 -6.11 8.73
CA VAL A 163 -0.50 -6.83 9.00
C VAL A 163 -0.20 -8.30 9.29
N ASN A 164 0.78 -8.86 8.57
CA ASN A 164 1.25 -10.21 8.78
C ASN A 164 2.07 -10.31 10.07
N LYS A 165 1.63 -11.20 10.96
CA LYS A 165 2.23 -11.38 12.30
C LYS A 165 3.62 -12.02 12.29
N ASP A 166 4.04 -12.58 11.16
CA ASP A 166 5.38 -13.18 10.98
C ASP A 166 6.46 -12.11 10.79
N PHE A 167 6.06 -10.84 10.64
CA PHE A 167 6.95 -9.70 10.46
C PHE A 167 6.92 -8.78 11.67
N ASN A 168 8.08 -8.22 12.01
CA ASN A 168 8.19 -7.26 13.10
C ASN A 168 7.85 -5.84 12.63
N PRO A 169 7.25 -5.00 13.51
CA PRO A 169 7.07 -3.59 13.22
C PRO A 169 8.43 -2.86 13.14
N ILE A 170 8.49 -1.82 12.33
CA ILE A 170 9.61 -0.87 12.31
C ILE A 170 9.26 0.23 13.30
N GLU A 171 10.09 0.37 14.34
CA GLU A 171 9.93 1.36 15.38
C GLU A 171 10.89 2.52 15.15
N LEU A 172 10.39 3.74 15.23
CA LEU A 172 11.14 4.97 15.05
C LEU A 172 10.85 5.89 16.23
N THR A 173 11.88 6.44 16.80
CA THR A 173 11.80 7.34 17.95
C THR A 173 11.88 8.80 17.53
N CYS A 174 11.75 9.73 18.48
CA CYS A 174 11.85 11.16 18.19
C CYS A 174 13.26 11.59 17.71
N GLU A 175 14.29 10.80 17.94
CA GLU A 175 15.66 11.04 17.42
C GLU A 175 15.71 10.79 15.91
N ASP A 176 14.76 10.03 15.39
CA ASP A 176 14.60 9.69 13.98
C ASP A 176 13.67 10.71 13.24
N GLU A 177 13.40 11.88 13.84
CA GLU A 177 12.54 12.89 13.23
C GLU A 177 13.17 13.40 11.92
N GLY A 178 12.46 13.11 10.80
CA GLY A 178 12.98 13.34 9.44
C GLY A 178 13.51 12.09 8.74
N SER A 179 13.76 10.99 9.46
CA SER A 179 14.16 9.69 8.88
C SER A 179 13.02 9.02 8.11
N VAL A 180 11.78 9.48 8.31
CA VAL A 180 10.58 8.89 7.74
C VAL A 180 9.70 9.94 7.11
N GLU A 181 9.33 9.69 5.86
CA GLU A 181 8.40 10.52 5.12
C GLU A 181 7.22 9.67 4.61
N VAL A 182 6.00 10.08 4.93
CA VAL A 182 4.80 9.45 4.37
C VAL A 182 4.53 10.07 3.01
N VAL A 183 4.68 9.27 1.96
CA VAL A 183 4.63 9.68 0.55
C VAL A 183 3.25 9.52 -0.06
N ALA A 184 2.51 8.49 0.36
CA ALA A 184 1.19 8.22 -0.16
C ALA A 184 0.35 7.40 0.83
N GLU A 185 -0.96 7.47 0.69
CA GLU A 185 -1.91 6.61 1.38
C GLU A 185 -2.47 5.58 0.40
N MET A 186 -2.57 4.32 0.85
CA MET A 186 -3.27 3.29 0.11
C MET A 186 -4.78 3.46 0.31
N LEU A 187 -5.50 3.50 -0.79
CA LEU A 187 -6.95 3.68 -0.80
C LEU A 187 -7.71 2.36 -1.00
N GLU A 188 -7.18 1.47 -1.85
CA GLU A 188 -7.88 0.26 -2.27
C GLU A 188 -6.89 -0.76 -2.85
N VAL A 189 -7.12 -2.03 -2.59
CA VAL A 189 -6.48 -3.15 -3.30
C VAL A 189 -7.35 -3.46 -4.52
N LEU A 190 -6.73 -3.49 -5.70
CA LEU A 190 -7.42 -3.75 -6.96
C LEU A 190 -7.47 -5.27 -7.22
N GLY A 191 -8.67 -5.78 -7.52
CA GLY A 191 -8.83 -7.21 -7.76
C GLY A 191 -10.27 -7.63 -8.08
#